data_72052cd33fda30f55c02808f794cda37
#
_entry.id   72052cd33fda30f55c02808f794cda37
#
_cell.length_a   1.000
_cell.length_b   1.000
_cell.length_c   1.000
_cell.angle_alpha   90.00
_cell.angle_beta   90.00
_cell.angle_gamma   90.00
#
_symmetry.space_group_name_H-M   'P 1'
#
loop_
_entity.id
_entity.type
_entity.pdbx_description
1 polymer ?
#
loop_
_entity_poly.entity_id
_entity_poly.type
_entity_poly.pdbx_seq_one_letter_code
_entity_poly.pdbx_strand_id
1 'polypeptide(L)'
;MKKTINDKEYSFVPQANLKNANLKNANLTHVDLSGANLEHADLNRAFLFEANFSGANLRKSDLSYSRLNDANLSGADLHESSLKNALLKRVKFQNANLQGADLHDADLSGADLSNANLSKVVLGKADLSKARLTGANLSGVDLQLANLSDADLSDVKTDSHTRFPRGIDLD
;
A
#
# COMPACT_ATOMS: atom_id res chain seq x y z
N MET A 1 -8.86 -3.63 21.40
CA MET A 1 -9.93 -2.61 21.46
C MET A 1 -11.14 -3.11 20.68
N LYS A 2 -12.37 -2.92 21.19
CA LYS A 2 -13.60 -3.24 20.46
C LYS A 2 -14.27 -1.95 20.00
N LYS A 3 -14.84 -1.93 18.81
CA LYS A 3 -15.64 -0.81 18.25
C LYS A 3 -16.79 -1.37 17.44
N THR A 4 -17.93 -0.71 17.47
CA THR A 4 -19.04 -0.94 16.54
C THR A 4 -18.85 -0.05 15.31
N ILE A 5 -18.82 -0.66 14.13
CA ILE A 5 -18.70 0.03 12.85
C ILE A 5 -19.72 -0.57 11.90
N ASN A 6 -20.55 0.26 11.27
CA ASN A 6 -21.58 -0.18 10.36
C ASN A 6 -22.47 -1.28 10.98
N ASP A 7 -22.98 -1.03 12.21
CA ASP A 7 -23.86 -1.89 13.00
C ASP A 7 -23.28 -3.28 13.40
N LYS A 8 -21.96 -3.44 13.26
CA LYS A 8 -21.26 -4.67 13.65
C LYS A 8 -20.12 -4.40 14.63
N GLU A 9 -20.01 -5.21 15.68
CA GLU A 9 -18.87 -5.15 16.62
C GLU A 9 -17.66 -5.88 16.03
N TYR A 10 -16.50 -5.20 16.06
CA TYR A 10 -15.21 -5.74 15.66
C TYR A 10 -14.20 -5.63 16.80
N SER A 11 -13.32 -6.62 16.89
CA SER A 11 -12.17 -6.59 17.78
C SER A 11 -10.92 -6.16 16.99
N PHE A 12 -10.33 -5.02 17.37
CA PHE A 12 -9.12 -4.49 16.77
C PHE A 12 -7.93 -4.76 17.69
N VAL A 13 -7.29 -5.88 17.45
CA VAL A 13 -6.11 -6.36 18.17
C VAL A 13 -5.16 -7.04 17.18
N PRO A 14 -3.87 -7.22 17.50
CA PRO A 14 -2.97 -8.03 16.68
C PRO A 14 -3.57 -9.39 16.34
N GLN A 15 -3.32 -9.87 15.13
CA GLN A 15 -3.80 -11.15 14.59
C GLN A 15 -5.35 -11.29 14.53
N ALA A 16 -6.11 -10.21 14.68
CA ALA A 16 -7.58 -10.25 14.58
C ALA A 16 -8.04 -10.83 13.23
N ASN A 17 -9.11 -11.62 13.25
CA ASN A 17 -9.75 -12.05 12.01
C ASN A 17 -10.85 -11.07 11.61
N LEU A 18 -10.53 -10.24 10.62
CA LEU A 18 -11.37 -9.19 10.04
C LEU A 18 -11.68 -9.46 8.56
N LYS A 19 -11.57 -10.73 8.14
CA LYS A 19 -11.89 -11.15 6.77
C LYS A 19 -13.31 -10.71 6.40
N ASN A 20 -13.47 -10.11 5.21
CA ASN A 20 -14.72 -9.55 4.70
C ASN A 20 -15.36 -8.49 5.62
N ALA A 21 -14.61 -7.87 6.53
CA ALA A 21 -15.15 -6.84 7.41
C ALA A 21 -15.53 -5.59 6.62
N ASN A 22 -16.70 -5.00 6.92
CA ASN A 22 -17.08 -3.69 6.42
C ASN A 22 -16.57 -2.61 7.38
N LEU A 23 -15.41 -2.03 7.05
CA LEU A 23 -14.71 -0.98 7.79
C LEU A 23 -14.72 0.35 7.04
N LYS A 24 -15.63 0.49 6.08
CA LYS A 24 -15.77 1.72 5.28
C LYS A 24 -15.98 2.94 6.17
N ASN A 25 -15.24 4.02 5.89
CA ASN A 25 -15.21 5.26 6.65
C ASN A 25 -14.81 5.10 8.13
N ALA A 26 -14.33 3.93 8.56
CA ALA A 26 -13.96 3.69 9.94
C ALA A 26 -12.82 4.59 10.40
N ASN A 27 -12.89 5.10 11.64
CA ASN A 27 -11.74 5.72 12.28
C ASN A 27 -10.93 4.66 13.05
N LEU A 28 -9.81 4.27 12.45
CA LEU A 28 -8.86 3.27 12.95
C LEU A 28 -7.45 3.87 13.10
N THR A 29 -7.39 5.18 13.34
CA THR A 29 -6.13 5.90 13.60
C THR A 29 -5.40 5.25 14.78
N HIS A 30 -4.08 5.04 14.67
CA HIS A 30 -3.20 4.41 15.65
C HIS A 30 -3.59 2.96 16.04
N VAL A 31 -4.46 2.30 15.29
CA VAL A 31 -4.85 0.91 15.61
C VAL A 31 -3.66 -0.04 15.39
N ASP A 32 -3.53 -1.03 16.26
CA ASP A 32 -2.61 -2.15 16.03
C ASP A 32 -3.37 -3.37 15.49
N LEU A 33 -3.16 -3.63 14.21
CA LEU A 33 -3.68 -4.76 13.45
C LEU A 33 -2.54 -5.60 12.85
N SER A 34 -1.39 -5.60 13.53
CA SER A 34 -0.25 -6.41 13.08
C SER A 34 -0.64 -7.90 12.97
N GLY A 35 -0.26 -8.52 11.85
CA GLY A 35 -0.60 -9.90 11.53
C GLY A 35 -2.10 -10.21 11.36
N ALA A 36 -2.99 -9.21 11.37
CA ALA A 36 -4.43 -9.43 11.24
C ALA A 36 -4.80 -9.95 9.84
N ASN A 37 -5.90 -10.70 9.76
CA ASN A 37 -6.48 -11.11 8.50
C ASN A 37 -7.60 -10.15 8.08
N LEU A 38 -7.32 -9.32 7.07
CA LEU A 38 -8.24 -8.35 6.46
C LEU A 38 -8.54 -8.70 4.99
N GLU A 39 -8.35 -9.96 4.61
CA GLU A 39 -8.64 -10.41 3.25
C GLU A 39 -10.07 -10.06 2.85
N HIS A 40 -10.23 -9.40 1.67
CA HIS A 40 -11.51 -8.89 1.18
C HIS A 40 -12.21 -7.86 2.11
N ALA A 41 -11.54 -7.26 3.08
CA ALA A 41 -12.13 -6.21 3.90
C ALA A 41 -12.37 -4.93 3.09
N ASP A 42 -13.47 -4.23 3.36
CA ASP A 42 -13.75 -2.89 2.83
C ASP A 42 -13.25 -1.83 3.82
N LEU A 43 -12.13 -1.20 3.50
CA LEU A 43 -11.50 -0.10 4.22
C LEU A 43 -11.61 1.22 3.43
N ASN A 44 -12.54 1.29 2.46
CA ASN A 44 -12.72 2.46 1.62
C ASN A 44 -12.96 3.71 2.46
N ARG A 45 -12.19 4.77 2.20
CA ARG A 45 -12.23 6.04 2.94
C ARG A 45 -11.96 5.93 4.45
N ALA A 46 -11.39 4.84 4.92
CA ALA A 46 -11.03 4.69 6.33
C ALA A 46 -9.90 5.67 6.73
N PHE A 47 -9.90 6.09 7.99
CA PHE A 47 -8.84 6.87 8.62
C PHE A 47 -7.90 5.91 9.32
N LEU A 48 -6.68 5.77 8.80
CA LEU A 48 -5.69 4.76 9.16
C LEU A 48 -4.32 5.40 9.48
N PHE A 49 -4.33 6.69 9.84
CA PHE A 49 -3.13 7.44 10.17
C PHE A 49 -2.34 6.73 11.28
N GLU A 50 -1.04 6.50 11.07
CA GLU A 50 -0.14 5.78 11.97
C GLU A 50 -0.64 4.38 12.42
N ALA A 51 -1.55 3.75 11.68
CA ALA A 51 -2.00 2.39 11.98
C ALA A 51 -0.90 1.38 11.71
N ASN A 52 -0.85 0.31 12.50
CA ASN A 52 0.11 -0.78 12.34
C ASN A 52 -0.58 -2.00 11.69
N PHE A 53 -0.22 -2.29 10.45
CA PHE A 53 -0.62 -3.46 9.67
C PHE A 53 0.58 -4.37 9.33
N SER A 54 1.67 -4.27 10.10
CA SER A 54 2.85 -5.08 9.79
C SER A 54 2.52 -6.57 9.73
N GLY A 55 2.91 -7.24 8.64
CA GLY A 55 2.62 -8.65 8.39
C GLY A 55 1.13 -9.00 8.22
N ALA A 56 0.23 -8.03 8.10
CA ALA A 56 -1.21 -8.29 7.91
C ALA A 56 -1.52 -8.86 6.51
N ASN A 57 -2.56 -9.68 6.42
CA ASN A 57 -3.13 -10.13 5.16
C ASN A 57 -4.23 -9.17 4.71
N LEU A 58 -3.93 -8.34 3.72
CA LEU A 58 -4.80 -7.36 3.08
C LEU A 58 -5.14 -7.75 1.63
N ARG A 59 -5.01 -9.03 1.27
CA ARG A 59 -5.27 -9.50 -0.10
C ARG A 59 -6.68 -9.13 -0.52
N LYS A 60 -6.79 -8.57 -1.74
CA LYS A 60 -8.08 -8.20 -2.36
C LYS A 60 -8.95 -7.27 -1.52
N SER A 61 -8.37 -6.56 -0.55
CA SER A 61 -9.08 -5.55 0.22
C SER A 61 -9.25 -4.25 -0.58
N ASP A 62 -10.26 -3.46 -0.22
CA ASP A 62 -10.47 -2.12 -0.76
C ASP A 62 -10.01 -1.06 0.25
N LEU A 63 -8.85 -0.43 -0.01
CA LEU A 63 -8.31 0.71 0.71
C LEU A 63 -8.42 2.00 -0.11
N SER A 64 -9.26 2.04 -1.13
CA SER A 64 -9.37 3.21 -2.01
C SER A 64 -9.81 4.44 -1.20
N TYR A 65 -9.20 5.59 -1.50
CA TYR A 65 -9.45 6.87 -0.83
C TYR A 65 -9.15 6.87 0.69
N SER A 66 -8.53 5.84 1.24
CA SER A 66 -8.17 5.78 2.66
C SER A 66 -6.99 6.72 2.99
N ARG A 67 -6.84 7.04 4.27
CA ARG A 67 -5.79 7.91 4.80
C ARG A 67 -4.82 7.09 5.64
N LEU A 68 -3.72 6.65 5.01
CA LEU A 68 -2.71 5.75 5.56
C LEU A 68 -1.37 6.45 5.85
N ASN A 69 -1.34 7.79 5.84
CA ASN A 69 -0.08 8.49 6.07
C ASN A 69 0.60 7.98 7.34
N ASP A 70 1.91 7.76 7.25
CA ASP A 70 2.76 7.26 8.34
C ASP A 70 2.41 5.85 8.87
N ALA A 71 1.48 5.12 8.21
CA ALA A 71 1.13 3.76 8.61
C ALA A 71 2.28 2.77 8.35
N ASN A 72 2.30 1.70 9.13
CA ASN A 72 3.25 0.60 8.97
C ASN A 72 2.59 -0.60 8.30
N LEU A 73 2.95 -0.89 7.05
CA LEU A 73 2.53 -2.06 6.27
C LEU A 73 3.73 -2.95 5.91
N SER A 74 4.82 -2.88 6.71
CA SER A 74 6.00 -3.70 6.45
C SER A 74 5.67 -5.19 6.47
N GLY A 75 6.07 -5.91 5.42
CA GLY A 75 5.79 -7.33 5.26
C GLY A 75 4.32 -7.69 5.07
N ALA A 76 3.41 -6.72 4.91
CA ALA A 76 1.99 -7.01 4.64
C ALA A 76 1.78 -7.59 3.24
N ASP A 77 0.75 -8.43 3.10
CA ASP A 77 0.30 -8.96 1.80
C ASP A 77 -0.90 -8.19 1.28
N LEU A 78 -0.67 -7.33 0.28
CA LEU A 78 -1.68 -6.51 -0.40
C LEU A 78 -1.94 -7.00 -1.84
N HIS A 79 -1.65 -8.27 -2.14
CA HIS A 79 -1.86 -8.82 -3.48
C HIS A 79 -3.28 -8.54 -3.99
N GLU A 80 -3.39 -7.96 -5.19
CA GLU A 80 -4.66 -7.60 -5.84
C GLU A 80 -5.57 -6.66 -5.01
N SER A 81 -5.03 -5.91 -4.05
CA SER A 81 -5.80 -4.90 -3.31
C SER A 81 -5.98 -3.61 -4.12
N SER A 82 -6.99 -2.81 -3.76
CA SER A 82 -7.18 -1.47 -4.32
C SER A 82 -6.75 -0.41 -3.32
N LEU A 83 -5.78 0.44 -3.73
CA LEU A 83 -5.32 1.63 -2.99
C LEU A 83 -5.50 2.90 -3.86
N LYS A 84 -6.46 2.88 -4.79
CA LYS A 84 -6.72 4.04 -5.67
C LYS A 84 -6.97 5.30 -4.85
N ASN A 85 -6.31 6.40 -5.24
CA ASN A 85 -6.47 7.69 -4.58
C ASN A 85 -6.20 7.65 -3.06
N ALA A 86 -5.49 6.65 -2.56
CA ALA A 86 -5.12 6.58 -1.15
C ALA A 86 -4.02 7.58 -0.81
N LEU A 87 -4.06 8.13 0.40
CA LEU A 87 -3.00 8.97 0.95
C LEU A 87 -2.02 8.10 1.73
N LEU A 88 -0.82 7.91 1.16
CA LEU A 88 0.20 6.95 1.60
C LEU A 88 1.54 7.65 1.91
N LYS A 89 1.52 8.94 2.25
CA LYS A 89 2.75 9.68 2.55
C LYS A 89 3.55 9.01 3.66
N ARG A 90 4.85 8.80 3.42
CA ARG A 90 5.79 8.21 4.37
C ARG A 90 5.35 6.85 4.94
N VAL A 91 4.46 6.15 4.24
CA VAL A 91 4.05 4.80 4.61
C VAL A 91 5.25 3.84 4.54
N LYS A 92 5.26 2.85 5.43
CA LYS A 92 6.29 1.81 5.46
C LYS A 92 5.76 0.55 4.76
N PHE A 93 6.31 0.24 3.58
CA PHE A 93 6.00 -0.94 2.78
C PHE A 93 7.21 -1.88 2.62
N GLN A 94 8.23 -1.78 3.48
CA GLN A 94 9.42 -2.63 3.35
C GLN A 94 9.01 -4.11 3.33
N ASN A 95 9.50 -4.85 2.32
CA ASN A 95 9.21 -6.26 2.10
C ASN A 95 7.71 -6.59 1.91
N ALA A 96 6.85 -5.63 1.66
CA ALA A 96 5.43 -5.88 1.41
C ALA A 96 5.20 -6.52 0.03
N ASN A 97 4.14 -7.30 -0.10
CA ASN A 97 3.69 -7.84 -1.37
C ASN A 97 2.52 -7.02 -1.92
N LEU A 98 2.80 -6.16 -2.90
CA LEU A 98 1.80 -5.35 -3.61
C LEU A 98 1.52 -5.89 -5.02
N GLN A 99 1.92 -7.12 -5.34
CA GLN A 99 1.74 -7.68 -6.67
C GLN A 99 0.31 -7.50 -7.19
N GLY A 100 0.17 -6.86 -8.37
CA GLY A 100 -1.14 -6.64 -9.00
C GLY A 100 -2.06 -5.66 -8.27
N ALA A 101 -1.60 -4.98 -7.22
CA ALA A 101 -2.39 -3.95 -6.54
C ALA A 101 -2.62 -2.74 -7.44
N ASP A 102 -3.71 -2.00 -7.19
CA ASP A 102 -4.04 -0.79 -7.92
C ASP A 102 -3.78 0.45 -7.05
N LEU A 103 -2.74 1.20 -7.40
CA LEU A 103 -2.27 2.44 -6.75
C LEU A 103 -2.48 3.68 -7.65
N HIS A 104 -3.41 3.62 -8.62
CA HIS A 104 -3.68 4.74 -9.52
C HIS A 104 -4.04 6.01 -8.73
N ASP A 105 -3.42 7.14 -9.06
CA ASP A 105 -3.57 8.43 -8.38
C ASP A 105 -3.25 8.41 -6.86
N ALA A 106 -2.55 7.40 -6.35
CA ALA A 106 -2.15 7.36 -4.94
C ALA A 106 -0.98 8.32 -4.64
N ASP A 107 -0.95 8.89 -3.44
CA ASP A 107 0.14 9.72 -2.95
C ASP A 107 1.10 8.89 -2.07
N LEU A 108 2.19 8.42 -2.65
CA LEU A 108 3.25 7.63 -2.03
C LEU A 108 4.50 8.49 -1.71
N SER A 109 4.36 9.80 -1.67
CA SER A 109 5.51 10.69 -1.48
C SER A 109 6.26 10.37 -0.19
N GLY A 110 7.57 10.12 -0.31
CA GLY A 110 8.44 9.73 0.78
C GLY A 110 8.17 8.32 1.36
N ALA A 111 7.38 7.48 0.70
CA ALA A 111 7.13 6.10 1.13
C ALA A 111 8.41 5.25 1.10
N ASP A 112 8.52 4.27 1.99
CA ASP A 112 9.59 3.27 1.96
C ASP A 112 9.06 1.94 1.40
N LEU A 113 9.40 1.69 0.13
CA LEU A 113 9.04 0.51 -0.65
C LEU A 113 10.25 -0.44 -0.83
N SER A 114 11.28 -0.31 0.02
CA SER A 114 12.51 -1.11 -0.10
C SER A 114 12.19 -2.60 -0.07
N ASN A 115 12.72 -3.34 -1.06
CA ASN A 115 12.50 -4.78 -1.26
C ASN A 115 11.02 -5.19 -1.42
N ALA A 116 10.09 -4.27 -1.65
CA ALA A 116 8.69 -4.60 -1.91
C ALA A 116 8.52 -5.31 -3.26
N ASN A 117 7.55 -6.21 -3.32
CA ASN A 117 7.11 -6.79 -4.59
C ASN A 117 6.01 -5.93 -5.22
N LEU A 118 6.38 -5.10 -6.19
CA LEU A 118 5.50 -4.24 -6.95
C LEU A 118 5.18 -4.80 -8.35
N SER A 119 5.49 -6.08 -8.62
CA SER A 119 5.27 -6.62 -9.97
C SER A 119 3.81 -6.50 -10.40
N LYS A 120 3.63 -6.03 -11.66
CA LYS A 120 2.30 -5.82 -12.27
C LYS A 120 1.38 -4.85 -11.51
N VAL A 121 1.92 -4.01 -10.64
CA VAL A 121 1.16 -2.97 -9.94
C VAL A 121 0.73 -1.90 -10.94
N VAL A 122 -0.44 -1.30 -10.71
CA VAL A 122 -0.91 -0.14 -11.48
C VAL A 122 -0.55 1.14 -10.73
N LEU A 123 0.34 1.97 -11.31
CA LEU A 123 0.87 3.22 -10.72
C LEU A 123 0.52 4.47 -11.56
N GLY A 124 -0.48 4.39 -12.43
CA GLY A 124 -0.84 5.52 -13.29
C GLY A 124 -1.06 6.80 -12.47
N LYS A 125 -0.26 7.86 -12.73
CA LYS A 125 -0.26 9.16 -12.05
C LYS A 125 0.00 9.10 -10.53
N ALA A 126 0.53 8.00 -10.00
CA ALA A 126 0.93 7.95 -8.59
C ALA A 126 2.08 8.93 -8.31
N ASP A 127 2.08 9.54 -7.13
CA ASP A 127 3.21 10.36 -6.66
C ASP A 127 4.17 9.50 -5.83
N LEU A 128 5.32 9.16 -6.40
CA LEU A 128 6.42 8.43 -5.77
C LEU A 128 7.61 9.35 -5.47
N SER A 129 7.40 10.68 -5.45
CA SER A 129 8.48 11.63 -5.17
C SER A 129 9.13 11.32 -3.83
N LYS A 130 10.47 11.30 -3.80
CA LYS A 130 11.28 10.96 -2.61
C LYS A 130 11.02 9.57 -2.02
N ALA A 131 10.32 8.69 -2.74
CA ALA A 131 10.12 7.32 -2.29
C ALA A 131 11.41 6.51 -2.37
N ARG A 132 11.58 5.56 -1.47
CA ARG A 132 12.68 4.57 -1.51
C ARG A 132 12.17 3.29 -2.14
N LEU A 133 12.73 2.94 -3.30
CA LEU A 133 12.41 1.72 -4.04
C LEU A 133 13.60 0.75 -4.08
N THR A 134 14.64 0.98 -3.27
CA THR A 134 15.86 0.15 -3.26
C THR A 134 15.53 -1.33 -3.22
N GLY A 135 15.97 -2.09 -4.23
CA GLY A 135 15.74 -3.54 -4.34
C GLY A 135 14.28 -3.96 -4.64
N ALA A 136 13.37 -3.01 -4.88
CA ALA A 136 11.98 -3.34 -5.20
C ALA A 136 11.85 -4.06 -6.55
N ASN A 137 10.85 -4.93 -6.67
CA ASN A 137 10.54 -5.60 -7.93
C ASN A 137 9.48 -4.82 -8.72
N LEU A 138 9.87 -4.21 -9.82
CA LEU A 138 9.04 -3.42 -10.73
C LEU A 138 8.68 -4.16 -12.04
N SER A 139 8.86 -5.48 -12.10
CA SER A 139 8.59 -6.26 -13.32
C SER A 139 7.15 -6.06 -13.81
N GLY A 140 6.99 -5.70 -15.08
CA GLY A 140 5.69 -5.48 -15.71
C GLY A 140 4.98 -4.19 -15.29
N VAL A 141 5.68 -3.21 -14.70
CA VAL A 141 5.10 -1.95 -14.23
C VAL A 141 5.25 -0.84 -15.27
N ASP A 142 4.18 -0.11 -15.55
CA ASP A 142 4.23 1.13 -16.33
C ASP A 142 4.25 2.34 -15.40
N LEU A 143 5.41 3.02 -15.33
CA LEU A 143 5.68 4.21 -14.53
C LEU A 143 5.66 5.49 -15.37
N GLN A 144 5.31 5.44 -16.66
CA GLN A 144 5.46 6.60 -17.57
C GLN A 144 4.72 7.86 -17.09
N LEU A 145 3.64 7.71 -16.34
CA LEU A 145 2.84 8.81 -15.79
C LEU A 145 3.07 9.05 -14.30
N ALA A 146 3.88 8.23 -13.63
CA ALA A 146 4.19 8.39 -12.21
C ALA A 146 5.21 9.51 -12.00
N ASN A 147 5.12 10.20 -10.86
CA ASN A 147 6.13 11.15 -10.42
C ASN A 147 7.22 10.43 -9.61
N LEU A 148 8.43 10.36 -10.14
CA LEU A 148 9.60 9.72 -9.52
C LEU A 148 10.67 10.75 -9.09
N SER A 149 10.31 12.02 -8.92
CA SER A 149 11.27 13.09 -8.54
C SER A 149 11.97 12.72 -7.23
N ASP A 150 13.30 12.71 -7.24
CA ASP A 150 14.14 12.37 -6.08
C ASP A 150 13.88 10.94 -5.50
N ALA A 151 13.25 10.04 -6.25
CA ALA A 151 13.06 8.65 -5.82
C ALA A 151 14.38 7.87 -5.89
N ASP A 152 14.61 7.00 -4.92
CA ASP A 152 15.75 6.07 -4.90
C ASP A 152 15.38 4.76 -5.61
N LEU A 153 15.90 4.57 -6.80
CA LEU A 153 15.68 3.40 -7.67
C LEU A 153 16.86 2.41 -7.65
N SER A 154 17.75 2.50 -6.64
CA SER A 154 18.91 1.62 -6.55
C SER A 154 18.49 0.15 -6.50
N ASP A 155 19.18 -0.70 -7.25
CA ASP A 155 18.98 -2.16 -7.26
C ASP A 155 17.55 -2.63 -7.58
N VAL A 156 16.70 -1.81 -8.21
CA VAL A 156 15.35 -2.23 -8.62
C VAL A 156 15.42 -3.36 -9.64
N LYS A 157 14.48 -4.31 -9.51
CA LYS A 157 14.35 -5.41 -10.48
C LYS A 157 13.31 -5.02 -11.52
N THR A 158 13.68 -5.13 -12.79
CA THR A 158 12.84 -4.78 -13.95
C THR A 158 12.77 -5.93 -14.94
N ASP A 159 11.88 -5.84 -15.92
CA ASP A 159 11.81 -6.72 -17.07
C ASP A 159 11.56 -5.93 -18.37
N SER A 160 11.40 -6.62 -19.49
CA SER A 160 11.16 -6.00 -20.81
C SER A 160 9.84 -5.24 -20.91
N HIS A 161 8.93 -5.36 -19.94
CA HIS A 161 7.64 -4.68 -19.90
C HIS A 161 7.64 -3.49 -18.94
N THR A 162 8.71 -3.32 -18.13
CA THR A 162 8.84 -2.16 -17.25
C THR A 162 9.09 -0.90 -18.07
N ARG A 163 8.34 0.15 -17.81
CA ARG A 163 8.44 1.44 -18.51
C ARG A 163 8.64 2.59 -17.54
N PHE A 164 9.67 3.40 -17.76
CA PHE A 164 9.96 4.60 -16.96
C PHE A 164 9.52 5.89 -17.66
N PRO A 165 9.31 7.00 -16.91
CA PRO A 165 9.19 8.31 -17.48
C PRO A 165 10.43 8.68 -18.33
N ARG A 166 10.28 9.63 -19.28
CA ARG A 166 11.40 10.09 -20.09
C ARG A 166 12.49 10.68 -19.21
N GLY A 167 13.74 10.30 -19.46
CA GLY A 167 14.94 10.86 -18.78
C GLY A 167 15.34 10.07 -17.51
N ILE A 168 14.69 8.95 -17.20
CA ILE A 168 15.18 8.00 -16.22
C ILE A 168 15.81 6.83 -16.97
N ASP A 169 17.14 6.71 -16.87
CA ASP A 169 17.91 5.54 -17.30
C ASP A 169 18.40 4.82 -16.05
N LEU A 170 18.20 3.53 -16.00
CA LEU A 170 18.78 2.67 -14.98
C LEU A 170 20.04 2.04 -15.60
N ASP A 171 21.23 2.56 -15.21
CA ASP A 171 22.53 1.99 -15.60
C ASP A 171 22.74 0.58 -15.04
#